data_8cf6296e522bcf368af50b6cb7ac01bd
#
_entry.id   8cf6296e522bcf368af50b6cb7ac01bd
#
_cell.length_a   1.000
_cell.length_b   1.000
_cell.length_c   1.000
_cell.angle_alpha   90.00
_cell.angle_beta   90.00
_cell.angle_gamma   90.00
#
_symmetry.space_group_name_H-M   'P 1'
#
loop_
_entity.id
_entity.type
_entity.pdbx_description
1 polymer ?
#
loop_
_entity_poly.entity_id
_entity_poly.type
_entity_poly.pdbx_seq_one_letter_code
_entity_poly.pdbx_strand_id
1 'polypeptide(L)'
;KLNLKTKFFYQIQNKPLGIVDGIIKSKKFLKKSDFILMLGDNFFYGQYLSQQINELFKKNNAVLLIKKKDTKGFGVAKLQRNKLKKIYEKPKKFISNNVVTGLYVYNNNVINICEKMKPSRRGELEVTDLNNILIKKKILNYYNLGRGSVWLDAGSFDDLLKASEFVKIIQDRSGFEIADLNEIEKNYLWNNDLRIL
;
A
#
# COMPACT_ATOMS: atom_id res chain seq x y z
N LYS A 1 -3.68 -6.68 27.10
CA LYS A 1 -4.08 -5.49 26.30
C LYS A 1 -2.80 -4.75 25.92
N LEU A 2 -2.54 -4.58 24.64
CA LEU A 2 -1.44 -3.75 24.15
C LEU A 2 -1.71 -2.29 24.55
N ASN A 3 -0.73 -1.64 25.15
CA ASN A 3 -0.82 -0.23 25.55
C ASN A 3 -0.32 0.69 24.43
N LEU A 4 -0.87 0.50 23.22
CA LEU A 4 -0.57 1.37 22.09
C LEU A 4 -1.41 2.64 22.24
N LYS A 5 -0.78 3.82 22.22
CA LYS A 5 -1.46 5.12 22.19
C LYS A 5 -2.19 5.39 20.86
N THR A 6 -2.24 4.41 20.00
CA THR A 6 -2.87 4.46 18.68
C THR A 6 -4.39 4.41 18.80
N LYS A 7 -5.08 5.31 18.12
CA LYS A 7 -6.54 5.31 18.04
C LYS A 7 -7.00 4.51 16.83
N PHE A 8 -7.87 3.55 17.05
CA PHE A 8 -8.50 2.75 16.01
C PHE A 8 -9.89 3.27 15.68
N PHE A 9 -10.17 3.45 14.41
CA PHE A 9 -11.48 3.80 13.89
C PHE A 9 -11.93 2.75 12.90
N TYR A 10 -13.18 2.35 12.96
CA TYR A 10 -13.75 1.34 12.08
C TYR A 10 -14.80 1.96 11.18
N GLN A 11 -14.78 1.60 9.89
CA GLN A 11 -15.77 2.02 8.93
C GLN A 11 -16.23 0.82 8.11
N ILE A 12 -17.54 0.60 8.07
CA ILE A 12 -18.15 -0.48 7.31
C ILE A 12 -18.44 0.00 5.89
N GLN A 13 -18.04 -0.81 4.92
CA GLN A 13 -18.43 -0.68 3.52
C GLN A 13 -19.50 -1.76 3.22
N ASN A 14 -20.78 -1.36 3.17
CA ASN A 14 -21.90 -2.28 3.04
C ASN A 14 -21.96 -3.04 1.71
N LYS A 15 -21.31 -2.51 0.67
CA LYS A 15 -21.16 -3.12 -0.66
C LYS A 15 -19.73 -2.93 -1.12
N PRO A 16 -19.15 -3.89 -1.85
CA PRO A 16 -17.77 -3.80 -2.37
C PRO A 16 -17.72 -2.82 -3.57
N LEU A 17 -17.80 -1.54 -3.29
CA LEU A 17 -17.79 -0.47 -4.30
C LEU A 17 -16.38 -0.01 -4.70
N GLY A 18 -15.35 -0.77 -4.31
CA GLY A 18 -13.96 -0.50 -4.63
C GLY A 18 -13.19 0.22 -3.51
N ILE A 19 -11.86 0.26 -3.65
CA ILE A 19 -10.95 0.79 -2.63
C ILE A 19 -11.17 2.30 -2.40
N VAL A 20 -11.44 3.04 -3.47
CA VAL A 20 -11.64 4.51 -3.39
C VAL A 20 -12.91 4.87 -2.62
N ASP A 21 -13.97 4.05 -2.68
CA ASP A 21 -15.14 4.23 -1.83
C ASP A 21 -14.79 4.11 -0.34
N GLY A 22 -13.88 3.19 0.01
CA GLY A 22 -13.32 3.08 1.36
C GLY A 22 -12.62 4.37 1.81
N ILE A 23 -11.84 5.01 0.93
CA ILE A 23 -11.21 6.31 1.21
C ILE A 23 -12.28 7.38 1.48
N ILE A 24 -13.30 7.48 0.63
CA ILE A 24 -14.39 8.46 0.77
C ILE A 24 -15.11 8.27 2.12
N LYS A 25 -15.45 7.04 2.47
CA LYS A 25 -16.13 6.71 3.75
C LYS A 25 -15.26 7.02 4.96
N SER A 26 -13.94 6.93 4.82
CA SER A 26 -12.99 7.22 5.90
C SER A 26 -12.69 8.72 6.06
N LYS A 27 -13.19 9.59 5.20
CA LYS A 27 -12.93 11.03 5.18
C LYS A 27 -13.05 11.70 6.57
N LYS A 28 -14.08 11.34 7.33
CA LYS A 28 -14.30 11.88 8.68
C LYS A 28 -13.18 11.59 9.67
N PHE A 29 -12.46 10.48 9.49
CA PHE A 29 -11.33 10.09 10.35
C PHE A 29 -10.02 10.68 9.86
N LEU A 30 -9.85 10.83 8.55
CA LEU A 30 -8.65 11.38 7.92
C LEU A 30 -8.50 12.88 8.18
N LYS A 31 -9.61 13.57 8.47
CA LYS A 31 -9.65 15.03 8.74
C LYS A 31 -8.95 15.81 7.61
N LYS A 32 -7.82 16.48 7.95
CA LYS A 32 -6.99 17.23 6.99
C LYS A 32 -5.57 16.65 6.85
N SER A 33 -5.35 15.45 7.36
CA SER A 33 -4.03 14.82 7.34
C SER A 33 -3.80 14.07 6.05
N ASP A 34 -2.56 14.04 5.61
CA ASP A 34 -2.08 13.08 4.63
C ASP A 34 -2.15 11.67 5.22
N PHE A 35 -2.27 10.65 4.39
CA PHE A 35 -2.52 9.30 4.86
C PHE A 35 -1.83 8.24 4.03
N ILE A 36 -1.58 7.11 4.66
CA ILE A 36 -1.16 5.87 4.01
C ILE A 36 -2.40 5.00 3.82
N LEU A 37 -2.59 4.51 2.60
CA LEU A 37 -3.53 3.45 2.29
C LEU A 37 -2.74 2.15 2.14
N MET A 38 -3.04 1.18 2.97
CA MET A 38 -2.47 -0.17 2.88
C MET A 38 -3.60 -1.19 2.75
N LEU A 39 -3.49 -2.08 1.77
CA LEU A 39 -4.46 -3.17 1.60
C LEU A 39 -4.16 -4.28 2.62
N GLY A 40 -5.21 -4.83 3.23
CA GLY A 40 -5.09 -5.76 4.35
C GLY A 40 -4.54 -7.16 4.01
N ASP A 41 -4.47 -7.49 2.73
CA ASP A 41 -3.91 -8.73 2.18
C ASP A 41 -2.43 -8.58 1.75
N ASN A 42 -1.84 -7.42 1.94
CA ASN A 42 -0.46 -7.14 1.54
C ASN A 42 0.51 -7.31 2.72
N PHE A 43 1.52 -8.13 2.52
CA PHE A 43 2.59 -8.38 3.46
C PHE A 43 3.92 -7.83 2.91
N PHE A 44 4.61 -7.04 3.73
CA PHE A 44 5.91 -6.46 3.41
C PHE A 44 6.96 -6.91 4.43
N TYR A 45 8.12 -7.31 3.94
CA TYR A 45 9.26 -7.69 4.77
C TYR A 45 10.56 -7.21 4.15
N GLY A 46 11.53 -6.80 4.96
CA GLY A 46 12.87 -6.44 4.49
C GLY A 46 13.57 -5.46 5.39
N GLN A 47 14.89 -5.39 5.21
CA GLN A 47 15.71 -4.39 5.90
C GLN A 47 15.37 -2.98 5.43
N TYR A 48 15.41 -2.02 6.33
CA TYR A 48 15.15 -0.60 6.04
C TYR A 48 13.74 -0.31 5.50
N LEU A 49 12.78 -1.22 5.70
CA LEU A 49 11.40 -1.04 5.20
C LEU A 49 10.79 0.27 5.73
N SER A 50 10.94 0.55 7.01
CA SER A 50 10.46 1.82 7.62
C SER A 50 11.06 3.05 6.96
N GLN A 51 12.37 3.03 6.64
CA GLN A 51 13.02 4.13 5.93
C GLN A 51 12.46 4.29 4.50
N GLN A 52 12.23 3.17 3.80
CA GLN A 52 11.66 3.18 2.45
C GLN A 52 10.22 3.72 2.44
N ILE A 53 9.42 3.37 3.43
CA ILE A 53 8.05 3.90 3.61
C ILE A 53 8.10 5.40 3.91
N ASN A 54 9.04 5.85 4.75
CA ASN A 54 9.23 7.27 5.04
C ASN A 54 9.61 8.06 3.79
N GLU A 55 10.51 7.53 2.96
CA GLU A 55 10.86 8.15 1.68
C GLU A 55 9.67 8.20 0.71
N LEU A 56 8.81 7.20 0.75
CA LEU A 56 7.56 7.22 0.00
C LEU A 56 6.64 8.33 0.53
N PHE A 57 6.49 8.45 1.85
CA PHE A 57 5.63 9.44 2.50
C PHE A 57 6.05 10.88 2.18
N LYS A 58 7.35 11.17 2.14
CA LYS A 58 7.90 12.47 1.74
C LYS A 58 7.54 12.90 0.31
N LYS A 59 7.08 11.97 -0.53
CA LYS A 59 6.71 12.27 -1.94
C LYS A 59 5.29 12.83 -2.11
N ASN A 60 4.55 13.03 -1.07
CA ASN A 60 3.13 13.41 -1.03
C ASN A 60 2.22 12.33 -1.64
N ASN A 61 1.84 12.44 -2.91
CA ASN A 61 1.09 11.37 -3.58
C ASN A 61 2.07 10.40 -4.22
N ALA A 62 2.09 9.17 -3.77
CA ALA A 62 3.01 8.17 -4.31
C ALA A 62 2.47 6.74 -4.21
N VAL A 63 2.93 5.89 -5.11
CA VAL A 63 2.68 4.45 -5.12
C VAL A 63 3.99 3.71 -4.89
N LEU A 64 3.91 2.64 -4.12
CA LEU A 64 5.03 1.75 -3.92
C LEU A 64 5.05 0.68 -5.01
N LEU A 65 6.18 0.55 -5.69
CA LEU A 65 6.40 -0.42 -6.76
C LEU A 65 7.39 -1.49 -6.33
N ILE A 66 7.22 -2.68 -6.89
CA ILE A 66 8.20 -3.76 -6.81
C ILE A 66 8.44 -4.36 -8.20
N LYS A 67 9.64 -4.87 -8.43
CA LYS A 67 9.94 -5.61 -9.67
C LYS A 67 9.58 -7.09 -9.52
N LYS A 68 8.70 -7.58 -10.40
CA LYS A 68 8.35 -9.01 -10.52
C LYS A 68 8.55 -9.50 -11.94
N LYS A 69 8.94 -10.77 -12.09
CA LYS A 69 9.00 -11.44 -13.40
C LYS A 69 7.61 -11.72 -13.93
N ASP A 70 6.76 -12.32 -13.11
CA ASP A 70 5.34 -12.53 -13.42
C ASP A 70 4.52 -11.36 -12.86
N THR A 71 3.84 -10.67 -13.75
CA THR A 71 3.03 -9.48 -13.44
C THR A 71 1.53 -9.72 -13.66
N LYS A 72 1.13 -10.96 -13.98
CA LYS A 72 -0.28 -11.31 -14.17
C LYS A 72 -1.06 -11.09 -12.87
N GLY A 73 -2.27 -10.59 -13.01
CA GLY A 73 -3.17 -10.38 -11.88
C GLY A 73 -2.92 -9.10 -11.08
N PHE A 74 -1.87 -8.32 -11.41
CA PHE A 74 -1.51 -7.10 -10.68
C PHE A 74 -1.70 -5.82 -11.49
N GLY A 75 -1.78 -4.71 -10.80
CA GLY A 75 -1.60 -3.39 -11.39
C GLY A 75 -0.15 -3.22 -11.86
N VAL A 76 0.07 -2.80 -13.11
CA VAL A 76 1.41 -2.69 -13.71
C VAL A 76 1.69 -1.26 -14.14
N ALA A 77 2.78 -0.69 -13.63
CA ALA A 77 3.18 0.68 -13.90
C ALA A 77 4.07 0.76 -15.15
N LYS A 78 3.71 1.62 -16.10
CA LYS A 78 4.57 2.02 -17.22
C LYS A 78 5.37 3.25 -16.84
N LEU A 79 6.69 3.09 -16.80
CA LEU A 79 7.64 4.19 -16.59
C LEU A 79 8.25 4.64 -17.93
N GLN A 80 8.52 5.92 -18.06
CA GLN A 80 9.27 6.49 -19.19
C GLN A 80 10.15 7.63 -18.67
N ARG A 81 11.45 7.57 -18.92
CA ARG A 81 12.44 8.55 -18.43
C ARG A 81 12.28 8.79 -16.92
N ASN A 82 12.20 7.71 -16.15
CA ASN A 82 11.99 7.72 -14.69
C ASN A 82 10.73 8.47 -14.22
N LYS A 83 9.73 8.61 -15.07
CA LYS A 83 8.42 9.20 -14.72
C LYS A 83 7.31 8.19 -14.92
N LEU A 84 6.38 8.16 -13.98
CA LEU A 84 5.18 7.32 -14.07
C LEU A 84 4.27 7.87 -15.17
N LYS A 85 3.94 7.05 -16.15
CA LYS A 85 3.13 7.44 -17.31
C LYS A 85 1.71 6.92 -17.24
N LYS A 86 1.55 5.70 -16.80
CA LYS A 86 0.25 5.05 -16.68
C LYS A 86 0.36 3.81 -15.82
N ILE A 87 -0.72 3.48 -15.12
CA ILE A 87 -0.91 2.19 -14.45
C ILE A 87 -2.01 1.44 -15.21
N TYR A 88 -1.76 0.17 -15.49
CA TYR A 88 -2.70 -0.73 -16.16
C TYR A 88 -3.19 -1.74 -15.13
N GLU A 89 -4.48 -1.83 -14.96
CA GLU A 89 -5.10 -2.84 -14.08
C GLU A 89 -5.12 -4.20 -14.77
N LYS A 90 -4.44 -5.18 -14.18
CA LYS A 90 -4.41 -6.58 -14.62
C LYS A 90 -4.27 -6.75 -16.14
N PRO A 91 -3.22 -6.18 -16.77
CA PRO A 91 -3.11 -6.18 -18.22
C PRO A 91 -2.93 -7.60 -18.77
N LYS A 92 -3.62 -7.91 -19.88
CA LYS A 92 -3.46 -9.21 -20.59
C LYS A 92 -2.13 -9.33 -21.34
N LYS A 93 -1.52 -8.20 -21.73
CA LYS A 93 -0.23 -8.15 -22.41
C LYS A 93 0.82 -7.63 -21.46
N PHE A 94 2.06 -8.08 -21.63
CA PHE A 94 3.20 -7.58 -20.87
C PHE A 94 3.39 -6.07 -21.10
N ILE A 95 3.50 -5.32 -20.01
CA ILE A 95 3.73 -3.86 -20.02
C ILE A 95 5.12 -3.53 -19.50
N SER A 96 5.46 -4.05 -18.32
CA SER A 96 6.74 -3.87 -17.64
C SER A 96 6.84 -4.82 -16.44
N ASN A 97 7.99 -4.87 -15.80
CA ASN A 97 8.19 -5.63 -14.56
C ASN A 97 7.82 -4.84 -13.29
N ASN A 98 7.33 -3.60 -13.41
CA ASN A 98 7.03 -2.76 -12.26
C ASN A 98 5.58 -2.99 -11.81
N VAL A 99 5.41 -3.78 -10.78
CA VAL A 99 4.10 -4.07 -10.18
C VAL A 99 3.79 -3.01 -9.12
N VAL A 100 2.57 -2.53 -9.10
CA VAL A 100 2.05 -1.66 -8.05
C VAL A 100 1.64 -2.54 -6.89
N THR A 101 2.22 -2.28 -5.72
CA THR A 101 1.83 -2.96 -4.49
C THR A 101 0.56 -2.36 -3.91
N GLY A 102 0.03 -2.95 -2.84
CA GLY A 102 -1.13 -2.40 -2.12
C GLY A 102 -0.76 -1.32 -1.09
N LEU A 103 0.33 -0.57 -1.29
CA LEU A 103 0.72 0.52 -0.39
C LEU A 103 0.85 1.83 -1.15
N TYR A 104 0.10 2.82 -0.70
CA TYR A 104 -0.03 4.13 -1.32
C TYR A 104 0.08 5.23 -0.26
N VAL A 105 0.62 6.37 -0.66
CA VAL A 105 0.58 7.60 0.13
C VAL A 105 -0.22 8.64 -0.64
N TYR A 106 -1.14 9.28 0.04
CA TYR A 106 -1.95 10.33 -0.54
C TYR A 106 -2.01 11.56 0.37
N ASN A 107 -1.92 12.73 -0.23
CA ASN A 107 -2.28 13.93 0.51
C ASN A 107 -3.81 14.05 0.63
N ASN A 108 -4.26 14.80 1.61
CA ASN A 108 -5.68 14.93 1.93
C ASN A 108 -6.53 15.47 0.77
N ASN A 109 -5.96 16.29 -0.12
CA ASN A 109 -6.68 16.86 -1.27
C ASN A 109 -7.16 15.78 -2.26
N VAL A 110 -6.56 14.59 -2.23
CA VAL A 110 -6.98 13.46 -3.07
C VAL A 110 -8.43 13.05 -2.79
N ILE A 111 -8.93 13.24 -1.58
CA ILE A 111 -10.32 12.94 -1.20
C ILE A 111 -11.31 13.70 -2.09
N ASN A 112 -11.04 14.97 -2.41
CA ASN A 112 -11.88 15.77 -3.30
C ASN A 112 -11.90 15.23 -4.75
N ILE A 113 -10.84 14.52 -5.15
CA ILE A 113 -10.77 13.84 -6.44
C ILE A 113 -11.59 12.55 -6.37
N CYS A 114 -11.43 11.78 -5.29
CA CYS A 114 -12.19 10.54 -5.05
C CYS A 114 -13.69 10.77 -5.12
N GLU A 115 -14.20 11.83 -4.49
CA GLU A 115 -15.63 12.17 -4.47
C GLU A 115 -16.22 12.49 -5.85
N LYS A 116 -15.38 12.86 -6.82
CA LYS A 116 -15.79 13.18 -8.20
C LYS A 116 -15.59 12.03 -9.17
N MET A 117 -15.04 10.90 -8.71
CA MET A 117 -14.83 9.75 -9.57
C MET A 117 -16.15 9.04 -9.89
N LYS A 118 -16.18 8.42 -11.07
CA LYS A 118 -17.27 7.56 -11.50
C LYS A 118 -16.82 6.10 -11.43
N PRO A 119 -17.71 5.17 -11.11
CA PRO A 119 -17.38 3.75 -11.13
C PRO A 119 -16.86 3.29 -12.50
N SER A 120 -15.94 2.33 -12.47
CA SER A 120 -15.46 1.64 -13.66
C SER A 120 -16.54 0.78 -14.30
N ARG A 121 -16.23 0.12 -15.42
CA ARG A 121 -17.14 -0.86 -16.05
C ARG A 121 -17.50 -2.04 -15.13
N ARG A 122 -16.73 -2.27 -14.09
CA ARG A 122 -16.97 -3.28 -13.05
C ARG A 122 -17.89 -2.80 -11.93
N GLY A 123 -18.32 -1.55 -11.97
CA GLY A 123 -19.16 -0.93 -10.93
C GLY A 123 -18.37 -0.47 -9.71
N GLU A 124 -17.03 -0.48 -9.75
CA GLU A 124 -16.15 -0.16 -8.63
C GLU A 124 -15.40 1.17 -8.84
N LEU A 125 -15.14 1.89 -7.77
CA LEU A 125 -14.23 3.03 -7.72
C LEU A 125 -12.80 2.50 -7.54
N GLU A 126 -12.11 2.30 -8.67
CA GLU A 126 -10.80 1.65 -8.74
C GLU A 126 -9.67 2.57 -8.29
N VAL A 127 -8.75 2.05 -7.47
CA VAL A 127 -7.54 2.79 -7.08
C VAL A 127 -6.61 3.05 -8.28
N THR A 128 -6.62 2.16 -9.27
CA THR A 128 -5.87 2.35 -10.53
C THR A 128 -6.38 3.55 -11.32
N ASP A 129 -7.69 3.79 -11.33
CA ASP A 129 -8.27 4.97 -12.01
C ASP A 129 -7.93 6.25 -11.25
N LEU A 130 -8.01 6.24 -9.91
CA LEU A 130 -7.52 7.34 -9.07
C LEU A 130 -6.08 7.70 -9.40
N ASN A 131 -5.19 6.71 -9.37
CA ASN A 131 -3.77 6.89 -9.68
C ASN A 131 -3.56 7.46 -11.09
N ASN A 132 -4.30 6.98 -12.09
CA ASN A 132 -4.22 7.51 -13.46
C ASN A 132 -4.72 8.95 -13.57
N ILE A 133 -5.70 9.37 -12.77
CA ILE A 133 -6.11 10.78 -12.66
C ILE A 133 -4.96 11.62 -12.09
N LEU A 134 -4.32 11.15 -11.01
CA LEU A 134 -3.19 11.84 -10.38
C LEU A 134 -1.96 11.91 -11.32
N ILE A 135 -1.71 10.88 -12.12
CA ILE A 135 -0.67 10.88 -13.18
C ILE A 135 -0.96 11.96 -14.22
N LYS A 136 -2.19 12.03 -14.72
CA LYS A 136 -2.60 13.07 -15.68
C LYS A 136 -2.41 14.49 -15.11
N LYS A 137 -2.66 14.66 -13.82
CA LYS A 137 -2.42 15.93 -13.10
C LYS A 137 -0.95 16.18 -12.78
N LYS A 138 -0.03 15.23 -13.08
CA LYS A 138 1.40 15.28 -12.79
C LYS A 138 1.74 15.41 -11.30
N ILE A 139 0.89 14.86 -10.44
CA ILE A 139 1.04 14.92 -8.98
C ILE A 139 1.20 13.54 -8.33
N LEU A 140 1.29 12.45 -9.10
CA LEU A 140 1.60 11.12 -8.58
C LEU A 140 3.07 10.80 -8.81
N ASN A 141 3.74 10.42 -7.75
CA ASN A 141 5.10 9.92 -7.72
C ASN A 141 5.14 8.39 -7.54
N TYR A 142 6.32 7.82 -7.50
CA TYR A 142 6.51 6.42 -7.11
C TYR A 142 7.81 6.25 -6.31
N TYR A 143 7.88 5.15 -5.61
CA TYR A 143 9.09 4.63 -4.98
C TYR A 143 9.23 3.15 -5.32
N ASN A 144 10.43 2.69 -5.63
CA ASN A 144 10.70 1.26 -5.84
C ASN A 144 11.21 0.64 -4.55
N LEU A 145 10.59 -0.45 -4.12
CA LEU A 145 11.15 -1.29 -3.07
C LEU A 145 12.57 -1.74 -3.45
N GLY A 146 13.49 -1.55 -2.51
CA GLY A 146 14.88 -1.90 -2.67
C GLY A 146 15.16 -3.40 -2.69
N ARG A 147 16.40 -3.76 -3.00
CA ARG A 147 16.88 -5.15 -2.88
C ARG A 147 16.78 -5.60 -1.41
N GLY A 148 16.45 -6.87 -1.21
CA GLY A 148 16.23 -7.43 0.12
C GLY A 148 14.85 -7.17 0.70
N SER A 149 13.99 -6.45 -0.02
CA SER A 149 12.57 -6.32 0.33
C SER A 149 11.74 -7.39 -0.36
N VAL A 150 10.78 -7.93 0.38
CA VAL A 150 9.80 -8.90 -0.09
C VAL A 150 8.41 -8.27 0.03
N TRP A 151 7.60 -8.49 -0.98
CA TRP A 151 6.18 -8.18 -0.98
C TRP A 151 5.40 -9.42 -1.41
N LEU A 152 4.42 -9.78 -0.60
CA LEU A 152 3.51 -10.88 -0.86
C LEU A 152 2.08 -10.32 -0.83
N ASP A 153 1.30 -10.73 -1.83
CA ASP A 153 -0.13 -10.48 -1.90
C ASP A 153 -0.83 -11.77 -1.46
N ALA A 154 -1.53 -11.72 -0.33
CA ALA A 154 -2.22 -12.88 0.25
C ALA A 154 -3.70 -12.93 -0.16
N GLY A 155 -4.03 -12.41 -1.34
CA GLY A 155 -5.40 -12.31 -1.85
C GLY A 155 -6.03 -13.64 -2.31
N SER A 156 -5.27 -14.74 -2.36
CA SER A 156 -5.76 -16.10 -2.60
C SER A 156 -5.33 -17.05 -1.50
N PHE A 157 -5.99 -18.22 -1.38
CA PHE A 157 -5.58 -19.26 -0.42
C PHE A 157 -4.15 -19.74 -0.67
N ASP A 158 -3.77 -19.93 -1.94
CA ASP A 158 -2.41 -20.35 -2.29
C ASP A 158 -1.36 -19.28 -1.93
N ASP A 159 -1.69 -18.02 -2.14
CA ASP A 159 -0.75 -16.92 -1.82
C ASP A 159 -0.69 -16.67 -0.31
N LEU A 160 -1.79 -16.86 0.42
CA LEU A 160 -1.79 -16.83 1.88
C LEU A 160 -0.92 -17.96 2.46
N LEU A 161 -0.99 -19.17 1.89
CA LEU A 161 -0.13 -20.29 2.30
C LEU A 161 1.35 -19.96 2.08
N LYS A 162 1.71 -19.44 0.89
CA LYS A 162 3.09 -19.01 0.58
C LYS A 162 3.57 -17.91 1.54
N ALA A 163 2.72 -16.97 1.89
CA ALA A 163 3.05 -15.93 2.87
C ALA A 163 3.31 -16.53 4.25
N SER A 164 2.48 -17.49 4.69
CA SER A 164 2.64 -18.19 5.96
C SER A 164 3.92 -19.02 6.00
N GLU A 165 4.24 -19.75 4.93
CA GLU A 165 5.50 -20.48 4.79
C GLU A 165 6.72 -19.55 4.85
N PHE A 166 6.66 -18.41 4.15
CA PHE A 166 7.72 -17.42 4.20
C PHE A 166 7.95 -16.90 5.62
N VAL A 167 6.90 -16.53 6.34
CA VAL A 167 6.97 -16.07 7.73
C VAL A 167 7.60 -17.14 8.60
N LYS A 168 7.11 -18.39 8.50
CA LYS A 168 7.65 -19.52 9.25
C LYS A 168 9.14 -19.72 9.02
N ILE A 169 9.59 -19.72 7.76
CA ILE A 169 11.01 -19.92 7.43
C ILE A 169 11.87 -18.81 8.05
N ILE A 170 11.44 -17.56 7.97
CA ILE A 170 12.19 -16.45 8.54
C ILE A 170 12.27 -16.58 10.06
N GLN A 171 11.14 -16.86 10.74
CA GLN A 171 11.12 -17.01 12.20
C GLN A 171 11.99 -18.19 12.67
N ASP A 172 11.86 -19.34 12.01
CA ASP A 172 12.65 -20.55 12.33
C ASP A 172 14.17 -20.33 12.16
N ARG A 173 14.58 -19.45 11.24
CA ARG A 173 15.99 -19.17 10.94
C ARG A 173 16.57 -18.01 11.72
N SER A 174 15.79 -16.99 12.02
CA SER A 174 16.24 -15.80 12.74
C SER A 174 16.12 -15.94 14.25
N GLY A 175 15.22 -16.79 14.74
CA GLY A 175 14.84 -16.88 16.14
C GLY A 175 13.99 -15.71 16.64
N PHE A 176 13.49 -14.85 15.74
CA PHE A 176 12.62 -13.71 16.06
C PHE A 176 11.25 -13.88 15.43
N GLU A 177 10.21 -13.48 16.14
CA GLU A 177 8.86 -13.42 15.60
C GLU A 177 8.70 -12.18 14.70
N ILE A 178 8.06 -12.38 13.54
CA ILE A 178 7.71 -11.25 12.67
C ILE A 178 6.48 -10.56 13.24
N ALA A 179 6.55 -9.23 13.37
CA ALA A 179 5.50 -8.38 13.93
C ALA A 179 5.13 -8.77 15.38
N ASP A 180 6.12 -9.15 16.18
CA ASP A 180 5.92 -9.43 17.61
C ASP A 180 5.29 -8.20 18.30
N LEU A 181 4.10 -8.40 18.81
CA LEU A 181 3.33 -7.33 19.45
C LEU A 181 3.97 -6.81 20.72
N ASN A 182 4.71 -7.67 21.46
CA ASN A 182 5.42 -7.26 22.67
C ASN A 182 6.64 -6.40 22.32
N GLU A 183 7.34 -6.75 21.24
CA GLU A 183 8.44 -5.93 20.74
C GLU A 183 7.94 -4.58 20.21
N ILE A 184 6.86 -4.58 19.45
CA ILE A 184 6.21 -3.35 18.96
C ILE A 184 5.80 -2.46 20.14
N GLU A 185 5.17 -3.02 21.19
CA GLU A 185 4.78 -2.25 22.38
C GLU A 185 5.99 -1.64 23.09
N LYS A 186 7.05 -2.44 23.31
CA LYS A 186 8.30 -1.97 23.94
C LYS A 186 8.95 -0.85 23.14
N ASN A 187 9.11 -1.04 21.84
CA ASN A 187 9.72 -0.04 20.96
C ASN A 187 8.87 1.24 20.88
N TYR A 188 7.56 1.14 20.91
CA TYR A 188 6.66 2.28 20.94
C TYR A 188 6.75 3.08 22.24
N LEU A 189 6.94 2.41 23.37
CA LEU A 189 7.10 3.06 24.67
C LEU A 189 8.48 3.70 24.85
N TRP A 190 9.53 3.10 24.25
CA TRP A 190 10.92 3.60 24.36
C TRP A 190 11.22 4.76 23.43
N ASN A 191 10.61 4.81 22.26
CA ASN A 191 10.82 5.84 21.26
C ASN A 191 9.67 6.86 21.30
N ASN A 192 9.58 7.63 22.39
CA ASN A 192 8.64 8.77 22.47
C ASN A 192 8.84 9.82 21.35
N ASP A 193 9.93 9.70 20.56
CA ASP A 193 10.27 10.55 19.42
C ASP A 193 9.95 9.94 18.05
N LEU A 194 9.46 8.70 17.98
CA LEU A 194 8.93 8.17 16.74
C LEU A 194 7.54 8.77 16.46
N ARG A 195 7.51 10.05 16.16
CA ARG A 195 6.46 10.71 15.36
C ARG A 195 6.55 10.23 13.91
N ILE A 196 6.80 8.95 13.73
CA ILE A 196 6.85 8.33 12.41
C ILE A 196 5.93 7.15 12.48
N LEU A 197 4.72 7.44 12.28
CA LEU A 197 3.73 6.57 11.64
C LEU A 197 2.68 7.46 10.99
#